data_92772d2799f8e2d668d0d9b996fbdfc4
#
_entry.id   92772d2799f8e2d668d0d9b996fbdfc4
#
_cell.length_a   1.000
_cell.length_b   1.000
_cell.length_c   1.000
_cell.angle_alpha   90.00
_cell.angle_beta   90.00
_cell.angle_gamma   90.00
#
_symmetry.space_group_name_H-M   'P 1'
#
loop_
_entity.id
_entity.type
_entity.pdbx_description
1 polymer ?
#
loop_
_entity_poly.entity_id
_entity_poly.type
_entity_poly.pdbx_seq_one_letter_code
_entity_poly.pdbx_strand_id
1 'polypeptide(L)'
;MEKRKYSGEIDLKLLQEFNAAAIAVTDHCGYLHPGDIPHHIYNGNKYDDPGEVIPIWEDERGVAAWLLVNVRFKGFDAQLRPDLRGGDLEREVLGIAYERTAKLINKFEIDCEHIYADAFRGDTARIQVLEELGWEPGGEVPYVLTRTEINAIAVPDLPHGFTFRSATGREDAAALAEVHNAAFSPNWTPELYRYVMESPGYNPVRELVIQAPDGTFTAFCVIWFDHFNRTGLFEPVGTHKDHRRRGFGRNIMLYGLQKMAAAGMTYATVAHFSDNEAARRLYQACGFEPWYIQDTYMKPV
;
A
#
# COMPACT_ATOMS: atom_id res chain seq x y z
N MET A 1 1.92 25.76 -14.46
CA MET A 1 1.49 24.41 -14.01
C MET A 1 -0.01 24.43 -13.82
N GLU A 2 -0.73 23.52 -14.40
CA GLU A 2 -2.18 23.37 -14.28
C GLU A 2 -2.49 22.42 -13.10
N LYS A 3 -3.60 22.68 -12.40
CA LYS A 3 -4.08 21.85 -11.30
C LYS A 3 -5.47 21.37 -11.61
N ARG A 4 -5.69 20.05 -11.53
CA ARG A 4 -7.00 19.43 -11.76
C ARG A 4 -7.31 18.34 -10.73
N LYS A 5 -8.56 17.90 -10.70
CA LYS A 5 -9.02 16.78 -9.89
C LYS A 5 -8.83 15.45 -10.62
N TYR A 6 -8.69 14.39 -9.86
CA TYR A 6 -8.79 13.02 -10.34
C TYR A 6 -10.18 12.73 -10.91
N SER A 7 -10.26 12.00 -12.02
CA SER A 7 -11.52 11.74 -12.74
C SER A 7 -11.74 10.27 -13.16
N GLY A 8 -11.18 9.32 -12.42
CA GLY A 8 -11.48 7.88 -12.62
C GLY A 8 -10.38 7.06 -13.30
N GLU A 9 -10.77 6.03 -14.05
CA GLU A 9 -9.84 4.98 -14.53
C GLU A 9 -8.69 5.49 -15.43
N ILE A 10 -8.94 6.52 -16.23
CA ILE A 10 -7.89 7.10 -17.09
C ILE A 10 -6.79 7.70 -16.21
N ASP A 11 -7.19 8.45 -15.18
CA ASP A 11 -6.22 9.02 -14.25
C ASP A 11 -5.54 7.96 -13.41
N LEU A 12 -6.28 6.93 -12.97
CA LEU A 12 -5.67 5.81 -12.25
C LEU A 12 -4.49 5.23 -13.03
N LYS A 13 -4.69 4.95 -14.32
CA LYS A 13 -3.64 4.43 -15.19
C LYS A 13 -2.48 5.41 -15.33
N LEU A 14 -2.78 6.70 -15.50
CA LEU A 14 -1.79 7.76 -15.60
C LEU A 14 -0.92 7.85 -14.33
N LEU A 15 -1.53 7.79 -13.15
CA LEU A 15 -0.81 7.81 -11.88
C LEU A 15 0.04 6.54 -11.66
N GLN A 16 -0.44 5.39 -12.10
CA GLN A 16 0.33 4.14 -12.08
C GLN A 16 1.58 4.23 -12.99
N GLU A 17 1.42 4.73 -14.21
CA GLU A 17 2.52 4.94 -15.16
C GLU A 17 3.52 5.99 -14.63
N PHE A 18 3.03 7.06 -14.01
CA PHE A 18 3.86 8.08 -13.36
C PHE A 18 4.75 7.48 -12.27
N ASN A 19 4.15 6.74 -11.33
CA ASN A 19 4.91 6.12 -10.23
C ASN A 19 5.89 5.06 -10.75
N ALA A 20 5.50 4.25 -11.73
CA ALA A 20 6.38 3.26 -12.33
C ALA A 20 7.63 3.90 -12.95
N ALA A 21 7.45 4.99 -13.71
CA ALA A 21 8.55 5.73 -14.30
C ALA A 21 9.45 6.40 -13.24
N ALA A 22 8.86 6.95 -12.18
CA ALA A 22 9.60 7.56 -11.08
C ALA A 22 10.43 6.52 -10.30
N ILE A 23 9.85 5.35 -10.00
CA ILE A 23 10.54 4.24 -9.33
C ILE A 23 11.74 3.76 -10.17
N ALA A 24 11.58 3.67 -11.49
CA ALA A 24 12.65 3.21 -12.39
C ALA A 24 13.93 4.05 -12.32
N VAL A 25 13.83 5.32 -11.96
CA VAL A 25 14.99 6.24 -11.88
C VAL A 25 15.42 6.55 -10.46
N THR A 26 14.62 6.22 -9.45
CA THR A 26 14.88 6.52 -8.03
C THR A 26 15.10 5.29 -7.17
N ASP A 27 14.97 4.09 -7.74
CA ASP A 27 14.99 2.82 -7.00
C ASP A 27 14.00 2.82 -5.82
N HIS A 28 12.74 3.15 -6.10
CA HIS A 28 11.59 3.20 -5.18
C HIS A 28 11.46 4.44 -4.27
N CYS A 29 12.47 5.13 -3.94
CA CYS A 29 12.57 6.25 -2.98
C CYS A 29 11.26 7.06 -2.73
N GLY A 30 10.35 6.55 -1.88
CA GLY A 30 9.13 7.26 -1.45
C GLY A 30 7.95 7.24 -2.42
N TYR A 31 7.93 6.35 -3.41
CA TYR A 31 6.79 6.20 -4.31
C TYR A 31 5.90 5.02 -3.90
N LEU A 32 4.57 5.23 -3.95
CA LEU A 32 3.60 4.14 -3.84
C LEU A 32 3.81 3.14 -4.98
N HIS A 33 3.71 1.86 -4.66
CA HIS A 33 3.82 0.81 -5.67
C HIS A 33 2.68 0.95 -6.70
N PRO A 34 2.97 1.01 -8.02
CA PRO A 34 1.97 1.31 -9.04
C PRO A 34 0.74 0.39 -9.01
N GLY A 35 0.94 -0.88 -8.75
CA GLY A 35 -0.14 -1.86 -8.68
C GLY A 35 -1.09 -1.64 -7.52
N ASP A 36 -0.62 -1.02 -6.43
CA ASP A 36 -1.37 -0.83 -5.18
C ASP A 36 -2.12 0.51 -5.10
N ILE A 37 -1.86 1.43 -6.01
CA ILE A 37 -2.55 2.73 -6.06
C ILE A 37 -4.08 2.60 -5.99
N PRO A 38 -4.76 1.66 -6.71
CA PRO A 38 -6.20 1.48 -6.60
C PRO A 38 -6.65 1.15 -5.18
N HIS A 39 -5.88 0.33 -4.46
CA HIS A 39 -6.17 -0.02 -3.08
C HIS A 39 -6.15 1.21 -2.16
N HIS A 40 -5.13 2.05 -2.28
CA HIS A 40 -5.05 3.31 -1.53
C HIS A 40 -6.22 4.25 -1.85
N ILE A 41 -6.60 4.39 -3.13
CA ILE A 41 -7.68 5.27 -3.55
C ILE A 41 -9.04 4.76 -3.07
N TYR A 42 -9.38 3.50 -3.34
CA TYR A 42 -10.76 2.99 -3.18
C TYR A 42 -11.01 2.25 -1.87
N ASN A 43 -9.99 1.69 -1.25
CA ASN A 43 -10.11 1.11 0.08
C ASN A 43 -9.76 2.11 1.19
N GLY A 44 -8.67 2.84 1.05
CA GLY A 44 -8.24 3.85 2.02
C GLY A 44 -9.27 4.97 2.18
N ASN A 45 -9.84 5.45 1.07
CA ASN A 45 -10.78 6.58 1.00
C ASN A 45 -12.20 6.19 0.58
N LYS A 46 -12.64 5.01 0.98
CA LYS A 46 -13.97 4.45 0.62
C LYS A 46 -15.19 5.29 0.97
N TYR A 47 -15.02 6.37 1.71
CA TYR A 47 -16.09 7.28 2.12
C TYR A 47 -16.03 8.63 1.40
N ASP A 48 -15.04 8.86 0.55
CA ASP A 48 -14.79 10.14 -0.11
C ASP A 48 -14.87 10.02 -1.63
N ASP A 49 -15.26 11.12 -2.28
CA ASP A 49 -15.06 11.26 -3.71
C ASP A 49 -13.55 11.35 -4.01
N PRO A 50 -12.98 10.41 -4.79
CA PRO A 50 -11.56 10.48 -5.15
C PRO A 50 -11.15 11.84 -5.74
N GLY A 51 -12.05 12.51 -6.48
CA GLY A 51 -11.80 13.85 -7.00
C GLY A 51 -11.60 14.93 -5.94
N GLU A 52 -12.09 14.72 -4.72
CA GLU A 52 -11.91 15.65 -3.60
C GLU A 52 -10.58 15.43 -2.87
N VAL A 53 -10.06 14.21 -2.88
CA VAL A 53 -8.86 13.82 -2.12
C VAL A 53 -7.60 13.70 -2.98
N ILE A 54 -7.74 13.72 -4.33
CA ILE A 54 -6.61 13.54 -5.26
C ILE A 54 -6.51 14.72 -6.22
N PRO A 55 -5.80 15.80 -5.89
CA PRO A 55 -5.37 16.80 -6.85
C PRO A 55 -4.17 16.30 -7.67
N ILE A 56 -4.13 16.67 -8.93
CA ILE A 56 -3.07 16.35 -9.89
C ILE A 56 -2.52 17.67 -10.44
N TRP A 57 -1.19 17.79 -10.51
CA TRP A 57 -0.47 18.91 -11.13
C TRP A 57 0.13 18.45 -12.45
N GLU A 58 -0.06 19.23 -13.50
CA GLU A 58 0.44 18.92 -14.84
C GLU A 58 1.22 20.11 -15.41
N ASP A 59 2.25 19.79 -16.19
CA ASP A 59 2.99 20.72 -17.04
C ASP A 59 3.02 20.19 -18.49
N GLU A 60 3.78 20.83 -19.37
CA GLU A 60 3.94 20.43 -20.80
C GLU A 60 4.48 18.98 -20.96
N ARG A 61 5.10 18.42 -19.92
CA ARG A 61 5.62 17.04 -19.92
C ARG A 61 4.65 16.01 -19.32
N GLY A 62 3.45 16.45 -18.94
CA GLY A 62 2.43 15.62 -18.28
C GLY A 62 2.37 15.78 -16.77
N VAL A 63 2.06 14.72 -16.03
CA VAL A 63 1.97 14.78 -14.57
C VAL A 63 3.30 15.19 -13.94
N ALA A 64 3.26 16.25 -13.16
CA ALA A 64 4.39 16.77 -12.39
C ALA A 64 4.33 16.32 -10.92
N ALA A 65 3.12 16.25 -10.37
CA ALA A 65 2.86 15.75 -9.02
C ALA A 65 1.40 15.29 -8.88
N TRP A 66 1.16 14.45 -7.89
CA TRP A 66 -0.18 14.15 -7.42
C TRP A 66 -0.16 13.89 -5.90
N LEU A 67 -1.31 14.10 -5.28
CA LEU A 67 -1.49 13.96 -3.85
C LEU A 67 -2.65 13.02 -3.58
N LEU A 68 -2.50 12.14 -2.60
CA LEU A 68 -3.59 11.37 -2.03
C LEU A 68 -3.73 11.71 -0.55
N VAL A 69 -4.82 12.37 -0.16
CA VAL A 69 -5.13 12.59 1.25
C VAL A 69 -5.80 11.34 1.80
N ASN A 70 -5.24 10.78 2.85
CA ASN A 70 -5.79 9.62 3.54
C ASN A 70 -6.18 9.97 4.98
N VAL A 71 -7.42 10.40 5.15
CA VAL A 71 -7.94 10.89 6.43
C VAL A 71 -7.94 9.80 7.50
N ARG A 72 -8.16 8.54 7.12
CA ARG A 72 -8.14 7.40 8.05
C ARG A 72 -6.78 7.23 8.74
N PHE A 73 -5.69 7.47 8.00
CA PHE A 73 -4.34 7.43 8.53
C PHE A 73 -3.85 8.79 9.03
N LYS A 74 -4.75 9.80 9.02
CA LYS A 74 -4.43 11.17 9.49
C LYS A 74 -3.24 11.77 8.74
N GLY A 75 -3.07 11.41 7.47
CA GLY A 75 -1.91 11.76 6.67
C GLY A 75 -2.21 11.80 5.17
N PHE A 76 -1.16 11.78 4.39
CA PHE A 76 -1.24 11.88 2.94
C PHE A 76 -0.02 11.25 2.26
N ASP A 77 -0.19 10.90 0.99
CA ASP A 77 0.89 10.51 0.08
C ASP A 77 1.08 11.59 -0.98
N ALA A 78 2.25 12.20 -1.01
CA ALA A 78 2.62 13.20 -2.00
C ALA A 78 3.66 12.61 -2.98
N GLN A 79 3.28 12.48 -4.23
CA GLN A 79 4.08 11.86 -5.29
C GLN A 79 4.51 12.94 -6.27
N LEU A 80 5.82 13.13 -6.44
CA LEU A 80 6.39 14.16 -7.31
C LEU A 80 7.29 13.53 -8.37
N ARG A 81 7.31 14.12 -9.55
CA ARG A 81 8.30 13.75 -10.57
C ARG A 81 9.71 13.95 -10.00
N PRO A 82 10.65 13.00 -10.19
CA PRO A 82 11.95 13.00 -9.51
C PRO A 82 12.74 14.29 -9.63
N ASP A 83 12.71 14.94 -10.79
CA ASP A 83 13.42 16.21 -11.06
C ASP A 83 12.82 17.44 -10.35
N LEU A 84 11.65 17.30 -9.73
CA LEU A 84 10.95 18.38 -9.02
C LEU A 84 11.00 18.21 -7.48
N ARG A 85 11.66 17.17 -7.01
CA ARG A 85 11.82 16.91 -5.56
C ARG A 85 12.77 17.93 -4.92
N GLY A 86 12.47 18.30 -3.68
CA GLY A 86 13.21 19.33 -2.94
C GLY A 86 12.98 20.77 -3.40
N GLY A 87 12.19 20.97 -4.47
CA GLY A 87 11.93 22.28 -5.06
C GLY A 87 10.65 22.97 -4.57
N ASP A 88 10.31 24.07 -5.23
CA ASP A 88 9.15 24.91 -4.89
C ASP A 88 7.82 24.15 -5.06
N LEU A 89 7.75 23.27 -6.08
CA LEU A 89 6.55 22.46 -6.27
C LEU A 89 6.33 21.50 -5.08
N GLU A 90 7.37 20.90 -4.55
CA GLU A 90 7.21 20.01 -3.38
C GLU A 90 6.73 20.77 -2.15
N ARG A 91 7.25 21.99 -1.92
CA ARG A 91 6.76 22.89 -0.85
C ARG A 91 5.27 23.21 -1.04
N GLU A 92 4.86 23.55 -2.26
CA GLU A 92 3.45 23.82 -2.57
C GLU A 92 2.57 22.58 -2.32
N VAL A 93 2.96 21.42 -2.84
CA VAL A 93 2.20 20.17 -2.70
C VAL A 93 2.06 19.77 -1.24
N LEU A 94 3.14 19.80 -0.45
CA LEU A 94 3.12 19.45 0.97
C LEU A 94 2.31 20.46 1.80
N GLY A 95 2.35 21.76 1.48
CA GLY A 95 1.51 22.78 2.10
C GLY A 95 0.01 22.51 1.85
N ILE A 96 -0.36 22.23 0.58
CA ILE A 96 -1.74 21.89 0.21
C ILE A 96 -2.17 20.56 0.85
N ALA A 97 -1.26 19.58 0.93
CA ALA A 97 -1.52 18.30 1.59
C ALA A 97 -1.92 18.50 3.06
N TYR A 98 -1.15 19.29 3.79
CA TYR A 98 -1.46 19.64 5.18
C TYR A 98 -2.83 20.32 5.31
N GLU A 99 -3.06 21.40 4.54
CA GLU A 99 -4.32 22.16 4.61
C GLU A 99 -5.55 21.31 4.29
N ARG A 100 -5.45 20.45 3.25
CA ARG A 100 -6.55 19.55 2.88
C ARG A 100 -6.80 18.48 3.91
N THR A 101 -5.74 17.88 4.46
CA THR A 101 -5.86 16.87 5.52
C THR A 101 -6.50 17.46 6.75
N ALA A 102 -6.06 18.64 7.22
CA ALA A 102 -6.65 19.34 8.35
C ALA A 102 -8.15 19.65 8.11
N LYS A 103 -8.50 20.13 6.90
CA LYS A 103 -9.88 20.40 6.53
C LYS A 103 -10.77 19.14 6.58
N LEU A 104 -10.27 18.00 6.11
CA LEU A 104 -11.02 16.75 6.10
C LEU A 104 -11.12 16.13 7.50
N ILE A 105 -10.07 16.21 8.31
CA ILE A 105 -10.09 15.84 9.74
C ILE A 105 -11.21 16.59 10.46
N ASN A 106 -11.28 17.92 10.30
CA ASN A 106 -12.34 18.73 10.88
C ASN A 106 -13.73 18.41 10.32
N LYS A 107 -13.85 18.18 8.99
CA LYS A 107 -15.13 17.82 8.34
C LYS A 107 -15.71 16.52 8.87
N PHE A 108 -14.85 15.53 9.14
CA PHE A 108 -15.26 14.20 9.61
C PHE A 108 -15.16 14.04 11.13
N GLU A 109 -14.87 15.12 11.86
CA GLU A 109 -14.74 15.12 13.33
C GLU A 109 -13.78 14.04 13.84
N ILE A 110 -12.65 13.84 13.13
CA ILE A 110 -11.66 12.84 13.49
C ILE A 110 -10.82 13.36 14.66
N ASP A 111 -10.83 12.60 15.75
CA ASP A 111 -10.01 12.90 16.92
C ASP A 111 -8.53 12.61 16.63
N CYS A 112 -7.75 13.68 16.47
CA CYS A 112 -6.30 13.61 16.35
C CYS A 112 -5.62 14.94 16.67
N GLU A 113 -4.44 14.86 17.23
CA GLU A 113 -3.62 16.03 17.58
C GLU A 113 -2.66 16.42 16.45
N HIS A 114 -2.28 15.47 15.61
CA HIS A 114 -1.26 15.64 14.58
C HIS A 114 -1.66 15.05 13.23
N ILE A 115 -1.20 15.69 12.17
CA ILE A 115 -1.18 15.16 10.81
C ILE A 115 0.19 14.55 10.58
N TYR A 116 0.21 13.44 9.81
CA TYR A 116 1.41 12.67 9.54
C TYR A 116 1.82 12.74 8.08
N ALA A 117 3.12 12.81 7.86
CA ALA A 117 3.76 12.70 6.55
C ALA A 117 4.94 11.74 6.67
N ASP A 118 5.24 11.00 5.60
CA ASP A 118 6.30 10.03 5.61
C ASP A 118 7.46 10.45 4.71
N ALA A 119 8.68 10.09 5.12
CA ALA A 119 9.87 10.22 4.31
C ALA A 119 10.78 9.00 4.48
N PHE A 120 11.36 8.52 3.39
CA PHE A 120 12.41 7.50 3.49
C PHE A 120 13.66 8.10 4.13
N ARG A 121 14.24 7.33 5.05
CA ARG A 121 15.49 7.69 5.72
C ARG A 121 16.61 7.79 4.69
N GLY A 122 17.05 8.91 4.33
CA GLY A 122 18.02 9.17 3.25
C GLY A 122 17.44 9.97 2.10
N ASP A 123 16.12 10.20 2.08
CA ASP A 123 15.50 11.17 1.20
C ASP A 123 15.70 12.59 1.75
N THR A 124 16.93 13.05 1.67
CA THR A 124 17.34 14.33 2.25
C THR A 124 16.59 15.52 1.64
N ALA A 125 16.18 15.42 0.39
CA ALA A 125 15.43 16.47 -0.29
C ALA A 125 14.02 16.63 0.32
N ARG A 126 13.27 15.54 0.49
CA ARG A 126 11.96 15.55 1.14
C ARG A 126 12.06 15.95 2.61
N ILE A 127 13.02 15.37 3.34
CA ILE A 127 13.24 15.67 4.77
C ILE A 127 13.48 17.16 4.97
N GLN A 128 14.37 17.78 4.19
CA GLN A 128 14.63 19.21 4.27
C GLN A 128 13.35 20.04 4.04
N VAL A 129 12.56 19.71 3.04
CA VAL A 129 11.31 20.45 2.77
C VAL A 129 10.30 20.28 3.91
N LEU A 130 10.16 19.08 4.49
CA LEU A 130 9.31 18.86 5.65
C LEU A 130 9.75 19.73 6.84
N GLU A 131 11.04 19.74 7.17
CA GLU A 131 11.60 20.54 8.25
C GLU A 131 11.39 22.06 8.01
N GLU A 132 11.65 22.57 6.79
CA GLU A 132 11.40 23.95 6.38
C GLU A 132 9.91 24.35 6.54
N LEU A 133 8.99 23.40 6.35
CA LEU A 133 7.55 23.60 6.53
C LEU A 133 7.08 23.40 7.98
N GLY A 134 8.01 23.17 8.92
CA GLY A 134 7.71 23.02 10.34
C GLY A 134 7.14 21.66 10.72
N TRP A 135 7.47 20.61 9.96
CA TRP A 135 7.22 19.24 10.37
C TRP A 135 8.35 18.77 11.29
N GLU A 136 8.01 18.03 12.31
CA GLU A 136 8.95 17.46 13.27
C GLU A 136 9.01 15.95 13.14
N PRO A 137 10.16 15.30 13.36
CA PRO A 137 10.23 13.85 13.47
C PRO A 137 9.23 13.37 14.51
N GLY A 138 8.35 12.46 14.11
CA GLY A 138 7.26 11.97 14.96
C GLY A 138 6.91 10.55 14.59
N GLY A 139 6.50 9.77 15.55
CA GLY A 139 6.25 8.35 15.34
C GLY A 139 7.39 7.52 15.92
N GLU A 140 7.03 6.72 16.92
CA GLU A 140 8.01 5.91 17.67
C GLU A 140 8.47 4.69 16.87
N VAL A 141 7.73 4.28 15.83
CA VAL A 141 7.92 3.00 15.15
C VAL A 141 8.08 3.20 13.65
N PRO A 142 9.32 3.17 13.14
CA PRO A 142 9.57 3.25 11.70
C PRO A 142 8.91 2.10 10.92
N TYR A 143 8.61 2.38 9.65
CA TYR A 143 8.11 1.38 8.71
C TYR A 143 9.29 0.83 7.89
N VAL A 144 9.43 -0.50 7.84
CA VAL A 144 10.55 -1.16 7.16
C VAL A 144 10.03 -1.82 5.89
N LEU A 145 10.43 -1.29 4.74
CA LEU A 145 10.21 -1.94 3.46
C LEU A 145 11.29 -3.00 3.26
N THR A 146 10.87 -4.21 2.96
CA THR A 146 11.75 -5.35 2.70
C THR A 146 11.64 -5.82 1.26
N ARG A 147 12.70 -6.42 0.72
CA ARG A 147 12.76 -6.92 -0.66
C ARG A 147 13.38 -8.30 -0.72
N THR A 148 12.94 -9.12 -1.69
CA THR A 148 13.58 -10.38 -2.08
C THR A 148 13.65 -10.52 -3.60
N GLU A 149 14.67 -11.22 -4.11
CA GLU A 149 14.67 -11.70 -5.49
C GLU A 149 13.78 -12.92 -5.63
N ILE A 150 13.00 -12.96 -6.72
CA ILE A 150 12.15 -14.10 -7.04
C ILE A 150 12.94 -15.10 -7.91
N ASN A 151 13.76 -15.91 -7.28
CA ASN A 151 14.57 -16.91 -7.97
C ASN A 151 14.29 -18.35 -7.47
N ALA A 152 14.78 -18.75 -6.34
CA ALA A 152 14.65 -20.10 -5.79
C ALA A 152 13.51 -20.17 -4.76
N ILE A 153 12.25 -20.17 -5.21
CA ILE A 153 11.09 -20.22 -4.33
C ILE A 153 10.93 -21.62 -3.73
N ALA A 154 10.92 -21.73 -2.41
CA ALA A 154 10.61 -22.99 -1.73
C ALA A 154 9.19 -23.44 -2.07
N VAL A 155 8.99 -24.74 -2.20
CA VAL A 155 7.66 -25.30 -2.46
C VAL A 155 6.78 -25.10 -1.22
N PRO A 156 5.62 -24.42 -1.36
CA PRO A 156 4.69 -24.34 -0.24
C PRO A 156 4.04 -25.69 0.04
N ASP A 157 3.91 -26.04 1.31
CA ASP A 157 3.34 -27.32 1.77
C ASP A 157 2.15 -27.08 2.72
N LEU A 158 1.03 -27.72 2.42
CA LEU A 158 -0.19 -27.61 3.21
C LEU A 158 -0.57 -28.94 3.85
N PRO A 159 -1.17 -28.91 5.05
CA PRO A 159 -1.78 -30.10 5.63
C PRO A 159 -2.86 -30.69 4.70
N HIS A 160 -3.08 -31.99 4.83
CA HIS A 160 -4.10 -32.69 4.05
C HIS A 160 -5.48 -31.98 4.12
N GLY A 161 -6.10 -31.80 2.95
CA GLY A 161 -7.41 -31.18 2.80
C GLY A 161 -7.39 -29.65 2.71
N PHE A 162 -6.27 -28.97 3.00
CA PHE A 162 -6.13 -27.53 2.74
C PHE A 162 -5.72 -27.29 1.27
N THR A 163 -6.20 -26.18 0.71
CA THR A 163 -5.92 -25.82 -0.68
C THR A 163 -5.55 -24.36 -0.83
N PHE A 164 -4.66 -24.08 -1.80
CA PHE A 164 -4.44 -22.72 -2.29
C PHE A 164 -5.45 -22.39 -3.38
N ARG A 165 -6.00 -21.17 -3.35
CA ARG A 165 -6.77 -20.62 -4.47
C ARG A 165 -6.73 -19.11 -4.51
N SER A 166 -7.12 -18.54 -5.63
CA SER A 166 -7.47 -17.12 -5.71
C SER A 166 -8.93 -16.92 -5.29
N ALA A 167 -9.28 -15.70 -4.88
CA ALA A 167 -10.66 -15.30 -4.73
C ALA A 167 -11.39 -15.43 -6.09
N THR A 168 -12.69 -15.70 -6.04
CA THR A 168 -13.52 -15.91 -7.23
C THR A 168 -14.44 -14.72 -7.51
N GLY A 169 -14.53 -13.77 -6.58
CA GLY A 169 -15.32 -12.56 -6.72
C GLY A 169 -16.28 -12.36 -5.56
N ARG A 170 -17.47 -11.81 -5.85
CA ARG A 170 -18.45 -11.35 -4.84
C ARG A 170 -18.93 -12.44 -3.88
N GLU A 171 -18.94 -13.69 -4.30
CA GLU A 171 -19.29 -14.85 -3.47
C GLU A 171 -18.33 -15.06 -2.31
N ASP A 172 -17.06 -14.68 -2.45
CA ASP A 172 -16.06 -14.79 -1.39
C ASP A 172 -16.05 -13.61 -0.41
N ALA A 173 -16.82 -12.55 -0.68
CA ALA A 173 -16.74 -11.31 0.10
C ALA A 173 -16.96 -11.51 1.62
N ALA A 174 -17.85 -12.42 2.01
CA ALA A 174 -18.12 -12.72 3.41
C ALA A 174 -16.91 -13.43 4.07
N ALA A 175 -16.37 -14.46 3.41
CA ALA A 175 -15.22 -15.21 3.93
C ALA A 175 -13.94 -14.36 3.96
N LEU A 176 -13.76 -13.48 2.96
CA LEU A 176 -12.65 -12.54 2.93
C LEU A 176 -12.77 -11.49 4.04
N ALA A 177 -13.95 -10.91 4.24
CA ALA A 177 -14.18 -10.00 5.37
C ALA A 177 -13.91 -10.67 6.72
N GLU A 178 -14.32 -11.93 6.89
CA GLU A 178 -14.07 -12.71 8.11
C GLU A 178 -12.58 -12.92 8.35
N VAL A 179 -11.83 -13.43 7.36
CA VAL A 179 -10.39 -13.70 7.54
C VAL A 179 -9.60 -12.42 7.79
N HIS A 180 -9.94 -11.30 7.12
CA HIS A 180 -9.33 -10.00 7.40
C HIS A 180 -9.60 -9.53 8.83
N ASN A 181 -10.85 -9.61 9.30
CA ASN A 181 -11.23 -9.24 10.66
C ASN A 181 -10.58 -10.16 11.71
N ALA A 182 -10.42 -11.43 11.40
CA ALA A 182 -9.73 -12.38 12.28
C ALA A 182 -8.20 -12.21 12.32
N ALA A 183 -7.62 -11.67 11.23
CA ALA A 183 -6.17 -11.41 11.17
C ALA A 183 -5.80 -10.06 11.79
N PHE A 184 -6.64 -9.06 11.60
CA PHE A 184 -6.43 -7.66 11.99
C PHE A 184 -7.55 -7.17 12.93
N SER A 185 -7.74 -5.85 13.02
CA SER A 185 -8.87 -5.27 13.74
C SER A 185 -10.16 -5.39 12.91
N PRO A 186 -11.30 -5.69 13.54
CA PRO A 186 -12.57 -5.86 12.85
C PRO A 186 -13.08 -4.52 12.28
N ASN A 187 -13.08 -4.39 10.98
CA ASN A 187 -13.54 -3.20 10.25
C ASN A 187 -14.15 -3.51 8.89
N TRP A 188 -14.28 -4.77 8.53
CA TRP A 188 -14.84 -5.22 7.28
C TRP A 188 -16.25 -5.80 7.48
N THR A 189 -17.17 -5.42 6.58
CA THR A 189 -18.43 -6.14 6.36
C THR A 189 -18.43 -6.76 4.96
N PRO A 190 -19.24 -7.77 4.70
CA PRO A 190 -19.37 -8.33 3.35
C PRO A 190 -19.76 -7.29 2.29
N GLU A 191 -20.60 -6.31 2.66
CA GLU A 191 -21.02 -5.22 1.78
C GLU A 191 -19.87 -4.31 1.41
N LEU A 192 -19.08 -3.92 2.40
CA LEU A 192 -17.89 -3.09 2.19
C LEU A 192 -16.83 -3.82 1.35
N TYR A 193 -16.69 -5.13 1.57
CA TYR A 193 -15.77 -5.92 0.76
C TYR A 193 -16.22 -5.98 -0.71
N ARG A 194 -17.53 -6.16 -0.97
CA ARG A 194 -18.09 -6.11 -2.33
C ARG A 194 -17.87 -4.75 -3.00
N TYR A 195 -18.01 -3.66 -2.27
CA TYR A 195 -17.71 -2.32 -2.77
C TYR A 195 -16.26 -2.21 -3.28
N VAL A 196 -15.30 -2.70 -2.51
CA VAL A 196 -13.88 -2.72 -2.94
C VAL A 196 -13.67 -3.64 -4.14
N MET A 197 -14.35 -4.79 -4.20
CA MET A 197 -14.29 -5.71 -5.34
C MET A 197 -14.85 -5.11 -6.64
N GLU A 198 -15.75 -4.15 -6.55
CA GLU A 198 -16.35 -3.45 -7.69
C GLU A 198 -15.56 -2.20 -8.08
N SER A 199 -14.57 -1.81 -7.29
CA SER A 199 -13.78 -0.61 -7.54
C SER A 199 -12.78 -0.81 -8.69
N PRO A 200 -12.47 0.26 -9.44
CA PRO A 200 -11.47 0.23 -10.50
C PRO A 200 -10.13 -0.36 -10.02
N GLY A 201 -9.54 -1.21 -10.85
CA GLY A 201 -8.25 -1.83 -10.55
C GLY A 201 -8.31 -3.06 -9.64
N TYR A 202 -9.45 -3.42 -9.05
CA TYR A 202 -9.60 -4.71 -8.35
C TYR A 202 -9.49 -5.89 -9.33
N ASN A 203 -8.81 -6.95 -8.88
CA ASN A 203 -8.72 -8.20 -9.63
C ASN A 203 -8.67 -9.39 -8.66
N PRO A 204 -9.71 -10.24 -8.60
CA PRO A 204 -9.77 -11.36 -7.65
C PRO A 204 -8.63 -12.36 -7.77
N VAL A 205 -8.02 -12.49 -8.95
CA VAL A 205 -6.88 -13.41 -9.18
C VAL A 205 -5.66 -13.05 -8.31
N ARG A 206 -5.54 -11.79 -7.90
CA ARG A 206 -4.45 -11.29 -7.04
C ARG A 206 -4.70 -11.49 -5.56
N GLU A 207 -5.91 -11.82 -5.16
CA GLU A 207 -6.29 -12.07 -3.78
C GLU A 207 -6.24 -13.57 -3.49
N LEU A 208 -5.16 -14.01 -2.84
CA LEU A 208 -4.81 -15.40 -2.63
C LEU A 208 -5.23 -15.83 -1.22
N VAL A 209 -5.79 -17.04 -1.11
CA VAL A 209 -6.22 -17.61 0.17
C VAL A 209 -5.74 -19.05 0.34
N ILE A 210 -5.59 -19.47 1.59
CA ILE A 210 -5.56 -20.88 1.99
C ILE A 210 -6.92 -21.23 2.55
N GLN A 211 -7.61 -22.18 1.92
CA GLN A 211 -8.91 -22.66 2.33
C GLN A 211 -8.79 -24.00 3.06
N ALA A 212 -9.42 -24.11 4.24
CA ALA A 212 -9.54 -25.34 5.00
C ALA A 212 -10.61 -26.27 4.42
N PRO A 213 -10.65 -27.57 4.82
CA PRO A 213 -11.65 -28.53 4.36
C PRO A 213 -13.10 -28.16 4.62
N ASP A 214 -13.37 -27.35 5.65
CA ASP A 214 -14.70 -26.85 5.99
C ASP A 214 -15.09 -25.56 5.25
N GLY A 215 -14.23 -25.07 4.36
CA GLY A 215 -14.43 -23.84 3.60
C GLY A 215 -13.85 -22.57 4.24
N THR A 216 -13.41 -22.59 5.48
CA THR A 216 -12.83 -21.43 6.19
C THR A 216 -11.54 -20.95 5.52
N PHE A 217 -11.37 -19.64 5.37
CA PHE A 217 -10.11 -19.05 4.94
C PHE A 217 -9.17 -18.89 6.14
N THR A 218 -8.03 -19.54 6.07
CA THR A 218 -7.07 -19.61 7.19
C THR A 218 -5.92 -18.64 7.10
N ALA A 219 -5.57 -18.24 5.88
CA ALA A 219 -4.59 -17.19 5.59
C ALA A 219 -4.90 -16.58 4.23
N PHE A 220 -4.44 -15.35 4.03
CA PHE A 220 -4.58 -14.64 2.77
C PHE A 220 -3.40 -13.71 2.51
N CYS A 221 -3.20 -13.35 1.25
CA CYS A 221 -2.41 -12.20 0.84
C CYS A 221 -2.99 -11.61 -0.45
N VAL A 222 -2.87 -10.30 -0.59
CA VAL A 222 -3.12 -9.64 -1.88
C VAL A 222 -1.76 -9.35 -2.51
N ILE A 223 -1.63 -9.65 -3.81
CA ILE A 223 -0.40 -9.41 -4.57
C ILE A 223 -0.65 -8.34 -5.63
N TRP A 224 0.28 -7.42 -5.76
CA TRP A 224 0.23 -6.32 -6.69
C TRP A 224 1.39 -6.41 -7.67
N PHE A 225 1.21 -5.90 -8.89
CA PHE A 225 2.21 -5.98 -9.94
C PHE A 225 2.59 -4.61 -10.48
N ASP A 226 3.89 -4.35 -10.55
CA ASP A 226 4.49 -3.33 -11.40
C ASP A 226 5.23 -4.05 -12.55
N HIS A 227 4.55 -4.16 -13.68
CA HIS A 227 5.11 -4.83 -14.85
C HIS A 227 6.26 -4.04 -15.49
N PHE A 228 6.31 -2.72 -15.30
CA PHE A 228 7.38 -1.88 -15.83
C PHE A 228 8.71 -2.14 -15.11
N ASN A 229 8.70 -2.15 -13.78
CA ASN A 229 9.88 -2.43 -12.95
C ASN A 229 10.02 -3.91 -12.59
N ARG A 230 9.10 -4.76 -13.01
CA ARG A 230 9.05 -6.20 -12.73
C ARG A 230 9.09 -6.50 -11.23
N THR A 231 8.37 -5.72 -10.46
CA THR A 231 8.30 -5.82 -9.00
C THR A 231 6.91 -6.18 -8.55
N GLY A 232 6.80 -7.16 -7.65
CA GLY A 232 5.57 -7.50 -6.94
C GLY A 232 5.54 -6.87 -5.55
N LEU A 233 4.34 -6.58 -5.03
CA LEU A 233 4.13 -6.15 -3.65
C LEU A 233 3.11 -7.07 -2.98
N PHE A 234 3.37 -7.44 -1.73
CA PHE A 234 2.38 -8.04 -0.83
C PHE A 234 1.76 -6.97 0.05
N GLU A 235 0.46 -6.72 -0.12
CA GLU A 235 -0.29 -5.77 0.73
C GLU A 235 -1.80 -6.00 0.62
N PRO A 236 -2.46 -6.49 1.68
CA PRO A 236 -1.92 -6.99 2.95
C PRO A 236 -1.57 -8.49 2.97
N VAL A 237 -0.95 -8.95 4.08
CA VAL A 237 -0.73 -10.37 4.39
C VAL A 237 -1.32 -10.67 5.76
N GLY A 238 -2.18 -11.69 5.87
CA GLY A 238 -2.83 -12.03 7.12
C GLY A 238 -3.00 -13.53 7.35
N THR A 239 -3.06 -13.91 8.63
CA THR A 239 -3.39 -15.26 9.07
C THR A 239 -4.47 -15.19 10.14
N HIS A 240 -5.57 -15.90 9.91
CA HIS A 240 -6.68 -16.03 10.86
C HIS A 240 -6.15 -16.37 12.26
N LYS A 241 -6.60 -15.68 13.29
CA LYS A 241 -6.09 -15.80 14.66
C LYS A 241 -6.04 -17.25 15.18
N ASP A 242 -7.05 -18.06 14.85
CA ASP A 242 -7.17 -19.45 15.30
C ASP A 242 -6.31 -20.43 14.48
N HIS A 243 -5.70 -19.94 13.40
CA HIS A 243 -4.83 -20.73 12.51
C HIS A 243 -3.37 -20.27 12.53
N ARG A 244 -3.00 -19.34 13.42
CA ARG A 244 -1.61 -18.86 13.58
C ARG A 244 -0.68 -19.98 14.06
N ARG A 245 0.62 -19.82 13.84
CA ARG A 245 1.70 -20.75 14.27
C ARG A 245 1.65 -22.13 13.63
N ARG A 246 0.93 -22.27 12.50
CA ARG A 246 0.80 -23.52 11.71
C ARG A 246 1.48 -23.43 10.34
N GLY A 247 2.30 -22.41 10.11
CA GLY A 247 3.01 -22.21 8.84
C GLY A 247 2.20 -21.59 7.71
N PHE A 248 0.90 -21.31 7.89
CA PHE A 248 0.03 -20.80 6.82
C PHE A 248 0.47 -19.44 6.29
N GLY A 249 0.92 -18.51 7.14
CA GLY A 249 1.45 -17.23 6.69
C GLY A 249 2.65 -17.38 5.75
N ARG A 250 3.59 -18.27 6.07
CA ARG A 250 4.73 -18.57 5.19
C ARG A 250 4.27 -19.21 3.88
N ASN A 251 3.38 -20.18 3.95
CA ASN A 251 2.94 -20.92 2.77
C ASN A 251 2.14 -20.05 1.80
N ILE A 252 1.29 -19.11 2.29
CA ILE A 252 0.57 -18.19 1.41
C ILE A 252 1.52 -17.19 0.73
N MET A 253 2.56 -16.74 1.39
CA MET A 253 3.58 -15.88 0.78
C MET A 253 4.41 -16.64 -0.27
N LEU A 254 4.83 -17.88 0.01
CA LEU A 254 5.53 -18.70 -1.00
C LEU A 254 4.65 -18.94 -2.23
N TYR A 255 3.36 -19.20 -2.05
CA TYR A 255 2.41 -19.30 -3.15
C TYR A 255 2.26 -17.98 -3.91
N GLY A 256 2.19 -16.85 -3.21
CA GLY A 256 2.20 -15.51 -3.80
C GLY A 256 3.46 -15.25 -4.63
N LEU A 257 4.65 -15.60 -4.12
CA LEU A 257 5.90 -15.49 -4.87
C LEU A 257 5.88 -16.32 -6.16
N GLN A 258 5.32 -17.55 -6.14
CA GLN A 258 5.15 -18.36 -7.35
C GLN A 258 4.23 -17.67 -8.37
N LYS A 259 3.13 -17.02 -7.91
CA LYS A 259 2.23 -16.25 -8.78
C LYS A 259 2.92 -15.02 -9.37
N MET A 260 3.72 -14.30 -8.56
CA MET A 260 4.53 -13.18 -9.04
C MET A 260 5.57 -13.61 -10.06
N ALA A 261 6.28 -14.73 -9.82
CA ALA A 261 7.21 -15.32 -10.80
C ALA A 261 6.52 -15.65 -12.13
N ALA A 262 5.36 -16.31 -12.07
CA ALA A 262 4.56 -16.65 -13.25
C ALA A 262 4.06 -15.39 -14.02
N ALA A 263 3.88 -14.26 -13.34
CA ALA A 263 3.55 -12.96 -13.93
C ALA A 263 4.78 -12.19 -14.43
N GLY A 264 6.00 -12.75 -14.33
CA GLY A 264 7.24 -12.14 -14.83
C GLY A 264 7.91 -11.16 -13.87
N MET A 265 7.50 -11.14 -12.61
CA MET A 265 8.19 -10.32 -11.60
C MET A 265 9.53 -10.93 -11.24
N THR A 266 10.54 -10.09 -11.01
CA THR A 266 11.90 -10.50 -10.62
C THR A 266 12.21 -10.19 -9.16
N TYR A 267 11.49 -9.22 -8.59
CA TYR A 267 11.57 -8.85 -7.18
C TYR A 267 10.18 -8.84 -6.55
N ALA A 268 10.14 -9.07 -5.25
CA ALA A 268 8.97 -8.86 -4.43
C ALA A 268 9.30 -7.98 -3.23
N THR A 269 8.34 -7.15 -2.81
CA THR A 269 8.44 -6.29 -1.63
C THR A 269 7.30 -6.57 -0.66
N VAL A 270 7.52 -6.31 0.60
CA VAL A 270 6.53 -6.29 1.67
C VAL A 270 7.06 -5.40 2.78
N ALA A 271 6.17 -4.75 3.52
CA ALA A 271 6.60 -3.87 4.58
C ALA A 271 5.96 -4.23 5.94
N HIS A 272 6.59 -3.75 7.02
CA HIS A 272 6.09 -3.93 8.38
C HIS A 272 6.56 -2.80 9.30
N PHE A 273 5.84 -2.54 10.36
CA PHE A 273 6.35 -1.72 11.46
C PHE A 273 7.54 -2.40 12.13
N SER A 274 8.56 -1.65 12.51
CA SER A 274 9.83 -2.19 13.02
C SER A 274 9.69 -3.00 14.32
N ASP A 275 8.64 -2.74 15.10
CA ASP A 275 8.27 -3.46 16.32
C ASP A 275 7.43 -4.73 16.07
N ASN A 276 6.95 -4.93 14.84
CA ASN A 276 6.20 -6.14 14.47
C ASN A 276 7.11 -7.34 14.22
N GLU A 277 7.59 -7.91 15.32
CA GLU A 277 8.50 -9.06 15.32
C GLU A 277 7.93 -10.27 14.57
N ALA A 278 6.61 -10.47 14.62
CA ALA A 278 5.96 -11.61 13.96
C ALA A 278 6.02 -11.47 12.43
N ALA A 279 5.74 -10.29 11.90
CA ALA A 279 5.86 -9.98 10.47
C ALA A 279 7.33 -10.05 10.02
N ARG A 280 8.24 -9.44 10.77
CA ARG A 280 9.69 -9.48 10.49
C ARG A 280 10.19 -10.91 10.31
N ARG A 281 9.89 -11.80 11.28
CA ARG A 281 10.31 -13.22 11.22
C ARG A 281 9.64 -13.97 10.06
N LEU A 282 8.38 -13.69 9.78
CA LEU A 282 7.67 -14.29 8.65
C LEU A 282 8.34 -13.93 7.33
N TYR A 283 8.63 -12.64 7.12
CA TYR A 283 9.20 -12.14 5.88
C TYR A 283 10.65 -12.63 5.70
N GLN A 284 11.47 -12.62 6.75
CA GLN A 284 12.80 -13.22 6.72
C GLN A 284 12.78 -14.72 6.39
N ALA A 285 11.78 -15.48 6.92
CA ALA A 285 11.62 -16.90 6.58
C ALA A 285 11.18 -17.15 5.13
N CYS A 286 10.75 -16.11 4.41
CA CYS A 286 10.44 -16.12 2.98
C CYS A 286 11.58 -15.49 2.13
N GLY A 287 12.72 -15.13 2.75
CA GLY A 287 13.89 -14.60 2.05
C GLY A 287 13.90 -13.07 1.89
N PHE A 288 12.98 -12.34 2.52
CA PHE A 288 12.97 -10.89 2.47
C PHE A 288 14.01 -10.29 3.41
N GLU A 289 14.75 -9.30 2.92
CA GLU A 289 15.73 -8.53 3.68
C GLU A 289 15.32 -7.05 3.74
N PRO A 290 15.66 -6.32 4.81
CA PRO A 290 15.40 -4.89 4.89
C PRO A 290 16.02 -4.15 3.71
N TRP A 291 15.25 -3.23 3.12
CA TRP A 291 15.66 -2.44 1.96
C TRP A 291 15.62 -0.95 2.24
N TYR A 292 14.46 -0.41 2.62
CA TYR A 292 14.31 0.98 3.03
C TYR A 292 13.65 1.09 4.40
N ILE A 293 13.97 2.16 5.10
CA ILE A 293 13.29 2.57 6.33
C ILE A 293 12.57 3.86 6.04
N GLN A 294 11.29 3.92 6.40
CA GLN A 294 10.45 5.08 6.31
C GLN A 294 10.22 5.62 7.71
N ASP A 295 10.59 6.87 7.92
CA ASP A 295 10.34 7.61 9.16
C ASP A 295 9.08 8.48 8.99
N THR A 296 8.34 8.66 10.06
CA THR A 296 7.14 9.49 10.08
C THR A 296 7.48 10.87 10.65
N TYR A 297 6.96 11.90 10.01
CA TYR A 297 6.98 13.29 10.45
C TYR A 297 5.58 13.71 10.87
N MET A 298 5.48 14.60 11.86
CA MET A 298 4.19 15.06 12.36
C MET A 298 4.14 16.59 12.43
N LYS A 299 2.92 17.12 12.33
CA LYS A 299 2.62 18.52 12.48
C LYS A 299 1.27 18.67 13.18
N PRO A 300 1.10 19.58 14.16
CA PRO A 300 -0.21 19.81 14.80
C PRO A 300 -1.32 20.12 13.78
N VAL A 301 -2.56 19.71 14.07
CA VAL A 301 -3.74 19.98 13.23
C VAL A 301 -4.10 21.46 13.26
#